data_3b604af29caf75d9d9bd6567861bc417
#
_entry.id   3b604af29caf75d9d9bd6567861bc417
#
_cell.length_a   1.000
_cell.length_b   1.000
_cell.length_c   1.000
_cell.angle_alpha   90.00
_cell.angle_beta   90.00
_cell.angle_gamma   90.00
#
_symmetry.space_group_name_H-M   'P 1'
#
loop_
_entity.id
_entity.type
_entity.pdbx_description
1 polymer ?
#
loop_
_entity_poly.entity_id
_entity_poly.type
_entity_poly.pdbx_seq_one_letter_code
_entity_poly.pdbx_strand_id
1 'polypeptide(L)'
;MKRSSTRPRFEVTVDTRNTVNHAGSAGLVELADKIGLTKGWSQAMAKTRSRRSAHDPGRVLRDLVVMLADGGDCLTDLSAMRDQPDLFGQVASTPTAYRVIDSIGPQQLEGLREARRLARSRAWKMGAAPTEIVLDLDASLVTAHSEKEGAAGNYKGGFGFHPLFCYLDQSGEALAGLLRSGNAGANTASDHIEVLAEALRQLPESAHAMPILARSDSAGASHDFVDALRELEIRFSVGFDLTEPVRQAILATPESAWVPAIKQDGQEREGAGVCELVDLDLECWPSGARAICRRERPHPGAQLSFTDHNGYRFQVFITDQTDSDLASLEARHRAHARVEDRIRCANDTGLENLPFRDFAANQVWLELVLAAQDLLVFYQRLCLEGEARNWEPKKLRYRLLHTVGRMISTGRRHILRLQRNWPWTAVLLGAFRRLRLLPAIT
;
A
#
# COMPACT_ATOMS: atom_id res chain seq x y z
N MET A 1 -19.80 -48.17 8.61
CA MET A 1 -19.85 -47.73 7.18
C MET A 1 -19.18 -46.36 7.08
N LYS A 2 -18.01 -46.27 6.45
CA LYS A 2 -17.40 -44.95 6.12
C LYS A 2 -18.24 -44.32 5.01
N ARG A 3 -18.94 -43.24 5.31
CA ARG A 3 -19.58 -42.42 4.26
C ARG A 3 -18.47 -41.81 3.43
N SER A 4 -18.28 -42.30 2.21
CA SER A 4 -17.49 -41.61 1.19
C SER A 4 -18.18 -40.27 0.94
N SER A 5 -17.48 -39.15 1.15
CA SER A 5 -17.97 -37.79 0.85
C SER A 5 -17.99 -37.63 -0.68
N THR A 6 -19.02 -38.15 -1.32
CA THR A 6 -19.25 -37.90 -2.73
C THR A 6 -19.77 -36.47 -2.88
N ARG A 7 -19.13 -35.71 -3.79
CA ARG A 7 -19.63 -34.39 -4.20
C ARG A 7 -21.10 -34.50 -4.57
N PRO A 8 -22.01 -33.64 -4.07
CA PRO A 8 -23.41 -33.67 -4.44
C PRO A 8 -23.55 -33.43 -5.94
N ARG A 9 -24.44 -34.22 -6.58
CA ARG A 9 -24.87 -33.98 -7.95
C ARG A 9 -25.91 -32.87 -7.93
N PHE A 10 -25.83 -31.93 -8.85
CA PHE A 10 -26.78 -30.82 -8.97
C PHE A 10 -27.15 -30.62 -10.46
N GLU A 11 -28.35 -30.13 -10.68
CA GLU A 11 -28.82 -29.65 -11.97
C GLU A 11 -28.58 -28.12 -12.04
N VAL A 12 -28.22 -27.63 -13.22
CA VAL A 12 -27.99 -26.20 -13.45
C VAL A 12 -29.24 -25.61 -14.10
N THR A 13 -29.88 -24.67 -13.42
CA THR A 13 -31.07 -23.98 -13.89
C THR A 13 -30.90 -22.46 -13.83
N VAL A 14 -31.71 -21.71 -14.59
CA VAL A 14 -31.74 -20.24 -14.59
C VAL A 14 -33.12 -19.79 -14.14
N ASP A 15 -33.20 -19.32 -12.91
CA ASP A 15 -34.48 -18.93 -12.32
C ASP A 15 -34.39 -17.62 -11.48
N THR A 16 -33.20 -17.16 -11.12
CA THR A 16 -32.99 -16.00 -10.25
C THR A 16 -32.99 -14.69 -11.03
N ARG A 17 -33.91 -13.76 -10.68
CA ARG A 17 -33.96 -12.41 -11.27
C ARG A 17 -33.35 -11.38 -10.31
N ASN A 18 -32.78 -10.30 -10.87
CA ASN A 18 -32.22 -9.16 -10.13
C ASN A 18 -31.06 -9.56 -9.17
N THR A 19 -30.34 -10.62 -9.48
CA THR A 19 -29.15 -11.02 -8.75
C THR A 19 -27.99 -10.14 -9.20
N VAL A 20 -27.22 -9.65 -8.22
CA VAL A 20 -26.01 -8.88 -8.44
C VAL A 20 -24.84 -9.59 -7.76
N ASN A 21 -23.70 -9.57 -8.42
CA ASN A 21 -22.42 -9.96 -7.84
C ASN A 21 -21.70 -8.73 -7.28
N HIS A 22 -20.60 -8.90 -6.57
CA HIS A 22 -19.81 -7.78 -6.05
C HIS A 22 -20.62 -6.81 -5.18
N ALA A 23 -21.64 -7.32 -4.47
CA ALA A 23 -22.52 -6.51 -3.65
C ALA A 23 -21.76 -5.73 -2.55
N GLY A 24 -20.66 -6.26 -2.06
CA GLY A 24 -19.81 -5.60 -1.07
C GLY A 24 -19.05 -4.41 -1.63
N SER A 25 -18.71 -4.43 -2.92
CA SER A 25 -17.95 -3.35 -3.58
C SER A 25 -18.77 -2.06 -3.70
N ALA A 26 -20.11 -2.14 -3.61
CA ALA A 26 -20.95 -0.94 -3.46
C ALA A 26 -20.59 -0.13 -2.19
N GLY A 27 -20.09 -0.80 -1.14
CA GLY A 27 -19.61 -0.13 0.07
C GLY A 27 -18.35 0.71 -0.17
N LEU A 28 -17.48 0.31 -1.10
CA LEU A 28 -16.31 1.10 -1.50
C LEU A 28 -16.73 2.36 -2.29
N VAL A 29 -17.71 2.24 -3.19
CA VAL A 29 -18.29 3.41 -3.89
C VAL A 29 -18.85 4.40 -2.89
N GLU A 30 -19.68 3.94 -1.95
CA GLU A 30 -20.28 4.79 -0.94
C GLU A 30 -19.24 5.44 -0.01
N LEU A 31 -18.18 4.72 0.34
CA LEU A 31 -17.08 5.27 1.14
C LEU A 31 -16.31 6.34 0.37
N ALA A 32 -15.94 6.10 -0.89
CA ALA A 32 -15.23 7.08 -1.72
C ALA A 32 -16.03 8.39 -1.83
N ASP A 33 -17.35 8.29 -1.95
CA ASP A 33 -18.23 9.47 -1.95
C ASP A 33 -18.25 10.16 -0.57
N LYS A 34 -18.34 9.39 0.53
CA LYS A 34 -18.40 9.92 1.90
C LYS A 34 -17.11 10.59 2.36
N ILE A 35 -15.95 10.09 1.99
CA ILE A 35 -14.67 10.75 2.28
C ILE A 35 -14.34 11.88 1.30
N GLY A 36 -15.21 12.10 0.29
CA GLY A 36 -15.11 13.19 -0.67
C GLY A 36 -14.11 13.00 -1.79
N LEU A 37 -13.59 11.80 -1.97
CA LEU A 37 -12.64 11.46 -3.02
C LEU A 37 -13.25 11.72 -4.41
N THR A 38 -14.45 11.20 -4.66
CA THR A 38 -15.18 11.40 -5.93
C THR A 38 -15.38 12.88 -6.24
N LYS A 39 -15.86 13.67 -5.27
CA LYS A 39 -16.10 15.11 -5.43
C LYS A 39 -14.79 15.86 -5.73
N GLY A 40 -13.72 15.57 -5.00
CA GLY A 40 -12.40 16.16 -5.21
C GLY A 40 -11.87 15.88 -6.61
N TRP A 41 -11.95 14.65 -7.07
CA TRP A 41 -11.54 14.27 -8.42
C TRP A 41 -12.39 14.88 -9.50
N SER A 42 -13.71 15.00 -9.30
CA SER A 42 -14.59 15.72 -10.24
C SER A 42 -14.19 17.18 -10.38
N GLN A 43 -13.76 17.81 -9.29
CA GLN A 43 -13.26 19.20 -9.29
C GLN A 43 -11.89 19.30 -9.99
N ALA A 44 -10.93 18.41 -9.68
CA ALA A 44 -9.61 18.38 -10.33
C ALA A 44 -9.72 18.20 -11.85
N MET A 45 -10.68 17.39 -12.30
CA MET A 45 -10.90 17.06 -13.70
C MET A 45 -11.91 17.98 -14.41
N ALA A 46 -12.44 19.00 -13.75
CA ALA A 46 -13.54 19.83 -14.30
C ALA A 46 -13.19 20.48 -15.65
N LYS A 47 -11.92 20.91 -15.83
CA LYS A 47 -11.45 21.56 -17.07
C LYS A 47 -11.27 20.59 -18.24
N THR A 48 -11.13 19.29 -18.00
CA THR A 48 -10.98 18.27 -19.05
C THR A 48 -12.33 17.79 -19.59
N ARG A 49 -13.43 18.11 -18.89
CA ARG A 49 -14.76 17.66 -19.23
C ARG A 49 -15.30 18.35 -20.48
N SER A 50 -15.58 17.57 -21.53
CA SER A 50 -16.31 18.06 -22.70
C SER A 50 -17.77 18.42 -22.32
N ARG A 51 -18.31 19.49 -22.91
CA ARG A 51 -19.73 19.88 -22.72
C ARG A 51 -20.73 18.77 -23.07
N ARG A 52 -20.37 17.83 -23.94
CA ARG A 52 -21.19 16.68 -24.37
C ARG A 52 -20.86 15.38 -23.67
N SER A 53 -20.02 15.41 -22.63
CA SER A 53 -19.66 14.19 -21.89
C SER A 53 -20.83 13.70 -21.04
N ALA A 54 -21.26 12.46 -21.26
CA ALA A 54 -22.29 11.81 -20.44
C ALA A 54 -21.77 11.41 -19.05
N HIS A 55 -20.44 11.18 -18.93
CA HIS A 55 -19.82 10.77 -17.69
C HIS A 55 -18.99 11.88 -17.07
N ASP A 56 -19.07 12.01 -15.76
CA ASP A 56 -18.19 12.85 -14.96
C ASP A 56 -16.83 12.17 -14.82
N PRO A 57 -15.69 12.82 -15.19
CA PRO A 57 -14.37 12.18 -15.12
C PRO A 57 -13.98 11.71 -13.72
N GLY A 58 -14.33 12.45 -12.65
CA GLY A 58 -14.03 12.03 -11.29
C GLY A 58 -14.80 10.77 -10.87
N ARG A 59 -16.02 10.57 -11.37
CA ARG A 59 -16.77 9.33 -11.19
C ARG A 59 -16.11 8.17 -11.96
N VAL A 60 -15.62 8.42 -13.16
CA VAL A 60 -14.88 7.40 -13.93
C VAL A 60 -13.64 6.95 -13.19
N LEU A 61 -12.87 7.89 -12.62
CA LEU A 61 -11.69 7.57 -11.81
C LEU A 61 -12.06 6.81 -10.53
N ARG A 62 -13.15 7.19 -9.84
CA ARG A 62 -13.68 6.42 -8.70
C ARG A 62 -14.02 4.98 -9.10
N ASP A 63 -14.70 4.80 -10.22
CA ASP A 63 -15.09 3.46 -10.69
C ASP A 63 -13.87 2.61 -11.03
N LEU A 64 -12.81 3.21 -11.62
CA LEU A 64 -11.52 2.56 -11.84
C LEU A 64 -10.86 2.13 -10.52
N VAL A 65 -10.83 3.00 -9.52
CA VAL A 65 -10.26 2.68 -8.20
C VAL A 65 -11.05 1.58 -7.49
N VAL A 66 -12.37 1.62 -7.58
CA VAL A 66 -13.22 0.54 -7.02
C VAL A 66 -13.01 -0.76 -7.77
N MET A 67 -12.88 -0.72 -9.09
CA MET A 67 -12.55 -1.89 -9.91
C MET A 67 -11.19 -2.50 -9.52
N LEU A 68 -10.14 -1.67 -9.33
CA LEU A 68 -8.83 -2.12 -8.86
C LEU A 68 -8.91 -2.73 -7.45
N ALA A 69 -9.60 -2.06 -6.52
CA ALA A 69 -9.83 -2.57 -5.17
C ALA A 69 -10.59 -3.90 -5.19
N ASP A 70 -11.48 -4.08 -6.15
CA ASP A 70 -12.28 -5.30 -6.37
C ASP A 70 -11.52 -6.41 -7.09
N GLY A 71 -10.31 -6.14 -7.61
CA GLY A 71 -9.39 -7.11 -8.18
C GLY A 71 -9.24 -7.09 -9.69
N GLY A 72 -9.78 -6.08 -10.37
CA GLY A 72 -9.45 -5.82 -11.76
C GLY A 72 -8.03 -5.26 -11.89
N ASP A 73 -7.42 -5.45 -13.04
CA ASP A 73 -6.05 -5.00 -13.34
C ASP A 73 -5.91 -4.34 -14.70
N CYS A 74 -7.02 -4.18 -15.42
CA CYS A 74 -7.05 -3.52 -16.71
C CYS A 74 -8.38 -2.79 -16.96
N LEU A 75 -8.40 -1.87 -17.93
CA LEU A 75 -9.59 -1.05 -18.22
C LEU A 75 -10.83 -1.85 -18.63
N THR A 76 -10.65 -3.04 -19.21
CA THR A 76 -11.77 -3.90 -19.63
C THR A 76 -12.55 -4.45 -18.44
N ASP A 77 -11.92 -4.56 -17.27
CA ASP A 77 -12.51 -5.10 -16.06
C ASP A 77 -13.59 -4.19 -15.45
N LEU A 78 -13.67 -2.92 -15.89
CA LEU A 78 -14.84 -2.09 -15.63
C LEU A 78 -16.16 -2.74 -16.05
N SER A 79 -16.12 -3.74 -16.94
CA SER A 79 -17.31 -4.50 -17.34
C SER A 79 -17.98 -5.18 -16.15
N ALA A 80 -17.23 -5.67 -15.17
CA ALA A 80 -17.78 -6.27 -13.96
C ALA A 80 -18.76 -5.36 -13.20
N MET A 81 -18.47 -4.04 -13.20
CA MET A 81 -19.36 -3.03 -12.64
C MET A 81 -20.43 -2.57 -13.64
N ARG A 82 -20.05 -2.34 -14.88
CA ARG A 82 -20.94 -1.82 -15.94
C ARG A 82 -22.11 -2.77 -16.22
N ASP A 83 -21.89 -4.06 -16.13
CA ASP A 83 -22.90 -5.08 -16.38
C ASP A 83 -23.88 -5.23 -15.19
N GLN A 84 -23.74 -4.39 -14.15
CA GLN A 84 -24.58 -4.39 -12.96
C GLN A 84 -25.12 -2.96 -12.66
N PRO A 85 -25.87 -2.34 -13.60
CA PRO A 85 -26.31 -0.95 -13.48
C PRO A 85 -27.25 -0.71 -12.28
N ASP A 86 -27.97 -1.74 -11.83
CA ASP A 86 -28.83 -1.65 -10.65
C ASP A 86 -28.02 -1.42 -9.35
N LEU A 87 -26.76 -1.84 -9.33
CA LEU A 87 -25.88 -1.70 -8.17
C LEU A 87 -24.94 -0.48 -8.27
N PHE A 88 -24.33 -0.26 -9.44
CA PHE A 88 -23.30 0.76 -9.65
C PHE A 88 -23.75 1.97 -10.45
N GLY A 89 -24.96 1.91 -11.03
CA GLY A 89 -25.45 2.94 -11.95
C GLY A 89 -24.77 2.87 -13.32
N GLN A 90 -24.65 4.01 -13.98
CA GLN A 90 -24.02 4.09 -15.29
C GLN A 90 -22.49 4.18 -15.15
N VAL A 91 -21.80 3.10 -15.45
CA VAL A 91 -20.35 3.01 -15.49
C VAL A 91 -19.84 3.26 -16.91
N ALA A 92 -18.73 3.97 -17.03
CA ALA A 92 -18.16 4.33 -18.33
C ALA A 92 -17.66 3.12 -19.12
N SER A 93 -17.69 3.24 -20.45
CA SER A 93 -17.07 2.25 -21.33
C SER A 93 -15.53 2.33 -21.27
N THR A 94 -14.84 1.24 -21.60
CA THR A 94 -13.38 1.17 -21.68
C THR A 94 -12.76 2.31 -22.50
N PRO A 95 -13.26 2.67 -23.73
CA PRO A 95 -12.74 3.80 -24.46
C PRO A 95 -12.97 5.15 -23.77
N THR A 96 -14.03 5.28 -22.97
CA THR A 96 -14.29 6.50 -22.19
C THR A 96 -13.32 6.60 -21.01
N ALA A 97 -13.08 5.51 -20.30
CA ALA A 97 -12.10 5.44 -19.22
C ALA A 97 -10.68 5.74 -19.72
N TYR A 98 -10.31 5.18 -20.88
CA TYR A 98 -9.03 5.49 -21.53
C TYR A 98 -8.87 6.99 -21.79
N ARG A 99 -9.87 7.63 -22.41
CA ARG A 99 -9.84 9.09 -22.69
C ARG A 99 -9.75 9.92 -21.42
N VAL A 100 -10.36 9.50 -20.32
CA VAL A 100 -10.24 10.18 -19.04
C VAL A 100 -8.80 10.13 -18.54
N ILE A 101 -8.16 8.95 -18.56
CA ILE A 101 -6.75 8.80 -18.15
C ILE A 101 -5.83 9.61 -19.07
N ASP A 102 -6.00 9.50 -20.37
CA ASP A 102 -5.24 10.24 -21.39
C ASP A 102 -5.34 11.77 -21.26
N SER A 103 -6.42 12.28 -20.67
CA SER A 103 -6.62 13.71 -20.41
C SER A 103 -5.97 14.23 -19.12
N ILE A 104 -5.30 13.35 -18.34
CA ILE A 104 -4.64 13.72 -17.09
C ILE A 104 -3.21 14.17 -17.37
N GLY A 105 -3.00 15.47 -17.38
CA GLY A 105 -1.68 16.08 -17.39
C GLY A 105 -1.14 16.32 -15.97
N PRO A 106 0.04 16.94 -15.85
CA PRO A 106 0.68 17.20 -14.54
C PRO A 106 -0.22 17.97 -13.57
N GLN A 107 -0.94 18.99 -14.05
CA GLN A 107 -1.84 19.79 -13.21
C GLN A 107 -3.02 18.96 -12.68
N GLN A 108 -3.60 18.10 -13.50
CA GLN A 108 -4.70 17.22 -13.09
C GLN A 108 -4.17 16.17 -12.09
N LEU A 109 -3.01 15.57 -12.33
CA LEU A 109 -2.40 14.60 -11.43
C LEU A 109 -2.16 15.20 -10.04
N GLU A 110 -1.63 16.41 -9.96
CA GLU A 110 -1.49 17.13 -8.70
C GLU A 110 -2.85 17.35 -8.01
N GLY A 111 -3.88 17.73 -8.78
CA GLY A 111 -5.25 17.85 -8.26
C GLY A 111 -5.83 16.53 -7.75
N LEU A 112 -5.49 15.40 -8.37
CA LEU A 112 -5.90 14.07 -7.90
C LEU A 112 -5.20 13.70 -6.58
N ARG A 113 -3.92 14.01 -6.44
CA ARG A 113 -3.14 13.82 -5.21
C ARG A 113 -3.69 14.67 -4.07
N GLU A 114 -3.98 15.94 -4.33
CA GLU A 114 -4.59 16.83 -3.34
C GLU A 114 -5.97 16.32 -2.88
N ALA A 115 -6.80 15.81 -3.79
CA ALA A 115 -8.08 15.21 -3.43
C ALA A 115 -7.90 13.94 -2.57
N ARG A 116 -6.86 13.12 -2.81
CA ARG A 116 -6.50 11.98 -1.95
C ARG A 116 -6.12 12.46 -0.55
N ARG A 117 -5.25 13.47 -0.43
CA ARG A 117 -4.86 14.08 0.85
C ARG A 117 -6.09 14.53 1.65
N LEU A 118 -7.01 15.24 0.99
CA LEU A 118 -8.24 15.71 1.63
C LEU A 118 -9.16 14.55 2.05
N ALA A 119 -9.26 13.51 1.24
CA ALA A 119 -10.01 12.30 1.57
C ALA A 119 -9.40 11.57 2.79
N ARG A 120 -8.06 11.44 2.83
CA ARG A 120 -7.32 10.90 3.98
C ARG A 120 -7.56 11.73 5.24
N SER A 121 -7.47 13.05 5.14
CA SER A 121 -7.75 13.94 6.28
C SER A 121 -9.14 13.72 6.87
N ARG A 122 -10.15 13.51 6.00
CA ARG A 122 -11.51 13.19 6.45
C ARG A 122 -11.62 11.81 7.05
N ALA A 123 -11.00 10.80 6.44
CA ALA A 123 -10.98 9.44 6.99
C ALA A 123 -10.34 9.41 8.38
N TRP A 124 -9.24 10.15 8.59
CA TRP A 124 -8.60 10.26 9.90
C TRP A 124 -9.50 10.93 10.94
N LYS A 125 -10.17 12.01 10.57
CA LYS A 125 -11.16 12.67 11.44
C LYS A 125 -12.35 11.76 11.79
N MET A 126 -12.65 10.78 10.93
CA MET A 126 -13.69 9.76 11.17
C MET A 126 -13.20 8.57 12.02
N GLY A 127 -11.92 8.52 12.41
CA GLY A 127 -11.35 7.49 13.29
C GLY A 127 -10.36 6.54 12.61
N ALA A 128 -9.90 6.82 11.39
CA ALA A 128 -8.88 6.02 10.71
C ALA A 128 -7.44 6.43 11.05
N ALA A 129 -7.22 7.52 11.82
CA ALA A 129 -5.90 8.04 12.14
C ALA A 129 -5.01 6.98 12.82
N PRO A 130 -3.71 6.90 12.46
CA PRO A 130 -2.74 6.11 13.19
C PRO A 130 -2.34 6.80 14.51
N THR A 131 -1.65 6.08 15.38
CA THR A 131 -1.13 6.62 16.66
C THR A 131 0.32 7.08 16.55
N GLU A 132 1.02 6.72 15.49
CA GLU A 132 2.40 7.09 15.18
C GLU A 132 2.59 7.26 13.68
N ILE A 133 3.58 8.04 13.28
CA ILE A 133 3.92 8.27 11.88
C ILE A 133 5.26 7.60 11.59
N VAL A 134 5.20 6.44 10.97
CA VAL A 134 6.38 5.71 10.46
C VAL A 134 6.21 5.54 8.97
N LEU A 135 7.14 6.09 8.20
CA LEU A 135 7.16 6.08 6.75
C LEU A 135 8.12 4.99 6.27
N ASP A 136 7.61 4.00 5.55
CA ASP A 136 8.41 2.94 4.94
C ASP A 136 8.60 3.21 3.45
N LEU A 137 9.85 3.43 3.04
CA LEU A 137 10.23 3.60 1.64
C LEU A 137 10.82 2.30 1.11
N ASP A 138 10.30 1.82 -0.01
CA ASP A 138 10.80 0.61 -0.67
C ASP A 138 10.44 0.59 -2.16
N ALA A 139 11.22 -0.12 -2.95
CA ALA A 139 11.04 -0.24 -4.39
C ALA A 139 10.69 -1.68 -4.79
N SER A 140 9.99 -1.81 -5.90
CA SER A 140 9.65 -3.13 -6.43
C SER A 140 9.83 -3.20 -7.94
N LEU A 141 10.17 -4.38 -8.44
CA LEU A 141 10.24 -4.62 -9.87
C LEU A 141 8.86 -5.01 -10.41
N VAL A 142 8.41 -4.32 -11.44
CA VAL A 142 7.19 -4.63 -12.17
C VAL A 142 7.56 -5.07 -13.59
N THR A 143 7.20 -6.29 -13.95
CA THR A 143 7.52 -6.85 -15.27
C THR A 143 6.66 -6.22 -16.37
N ALA A 144 7.28 -5.82 -17.46
CA ALA A 144 6.57 -5.45 -18.70
C ALA A 144 6.66 -6.58 -19.72
N HIS A 145 5.52 -6.99 -20.27
CA HIS A 145 5.42 -8.07 -21.25
C HIS A 145 5.53 -7.57 -22.70
N SER A 146 5.69 -6.27 -22.89
CA SER A 146 5.86 -5.63 -24.19
C SER A 146 6.71 -4.37 -24.06
N GLU A 147 7.22 -3.87 -25.17
CA GLU A 147 7.88 -2.57 -25.22
C GLU A 147 6.88 -1.47 -24.85
N LYS A 148 7.15 -0.80 -23.74
CA LYS A 148 6.42 0.34 -23.23
C LYS A 148 7.41 1.47 -22.99
N GLU A 149 6.98 2.70 -23.09
CA GLU A 149 7.81 3.86 -22.78
C GLU A 149 8.33 3.77 -21.34
N GLY A 150 9.65 3.93 -21.16
CA GLY A 150 10.32 3.82 -19.86
C GLY A 150 10.56 2.38 -19.36
N ALA A 151 10.05 1.34 -20.03
CA ALA A 151 10.41 -0.03 -19.69
C ALA A 151 11.86 -0.32 -20.12
N ALA A 152 12.63 -0.94 -19.22
CA ALA A 152 14.05 -1.27 -19.46
C ALA A 152 14.45 -2.56 -18.74
N GLY A 153 15.62 -3.09 -19.09
CA GLY A 153 16.24 -4.20 -18.38
C GLY A 153 16.56 -3.82 -16.93
N ASN A 154 16.32 -4.72 -15.99
CA ASN A 154 16.59 -4.48 -14.57
C ASN A 154 17.78 -5.32 -14.08
N TYR A 155 18.26 -5.02 -12.87
CA TYR A 155 19.44 -5.66 -12.26
C TYR A 155 19.26 -7.16 -11.98
N LYS A 156 18.02 -7.68 -11.97
CA LYS A 156 17.72 -9.12 -11.82
C LYS A 156 17.61 -9.85 -13.16
N GLY A 157 17.92 -9.18 -14.28
CA GLY A 157 17.83 -9.76 -15.63
C GLY A 157 16.42 -9.79 -16.22
N GLY A 158 15.43 -9.18 -15.58
CA GLY A 158 14.07 -8.98 -16.09
C GLY A 158 13.98 -7.70 -16.92
N PHE A 159 12.77 -7.44 -17.48
CA PHE A 159 12.45 -6.24 -18.26
C PHE A 159 11.17 -5.59 -17.72
N GLY A 160 11.17 -4.29 -17.50
CA GLY A 160 9.99 -3.59 -17.02
C GLY A 160 10.27 -2.26 -16.33
N PHE A 161 9.68 -2.06 -15.16
CA PHE A 161 9.74 -0.84 -14.37
C PHE A 161 10.25 -1.13 -12.96
N HIS A 162 10.71 -0.07 -12.27
CA HIS A 162 11.22 -0.14 -10.91
C HIS A 162 10.64 0.97 -10.03
N PRO A 163 9.29 1.00 -9.80
CA PRO A 163 8.65 2.03 -9.00
C PRO A 163 9.16 2.04 -7.56
N LEU A 164 9.24 3.24 -6.98
CA LEU A 164 9.56 3.51 -5.57
C LEU A 164 8.29 3.98 -4.85
N PHE A 165 8.07 3.49 -3.64
CA PHE A 165 6.88 3.73 -2.85
C PHE A 165 7.20 4.31 -1.48
N CYS A 166 6.21 4.97 -0.87
CA CYS A 166 6.19 5.27 0.56
C CYS A 166 4.84 4.87 1.15
N TYR A 167 4.90 4.05 2.19
CA TYR A 167 3.74 3.58 2.94
C TYR A 167 3.78 4.07 4.39
N LEU A 168 2.62 4.26 4.97
CA LEU A 168 2.45 4.49 6.40
C LEU A 168 2.35 3.13 7.10
N ASP A 169 3.37 2.75 7.88
CA ASP A 169 3.51 1.38 8.45
C ASP A 169 2.26 0.94 9.24
N GLN A 170 1.83 1.74 10.22
CA GLN A 170 0.78 1.33 11.14
C GLN A 170 -0.58 1.13 10.47
N SER A 171 -0.94 1.96 9.50
CA SER A 171 -2.22 1.87 8.81
C SER A 171 -2.16 1.03 7.54
N GLY A 172 -1.02 1.02 6.86
CA GLY A 172 -0.84 0.45 5.54
C GLY A 172 -1.34 1.34 4.41
N GLU A 173 -1.58 2.63 4.69
CA GLU A 173 -1.92 3.62 3.67
C GLU A 173 -0.76 3.82 2.70
N ALA A 174 -1.07 3.91 1.40
CA ALA A 174 -0.09 4.19 0.36
C ALA A 174 0.02 5.71 0.19
N LEU A 175 1.10 6.31 0.69
CA LEU A 175 1.24 7.77 0.64
C LEU A 175 1.70 8.26 -0.73
N ALA A 176 2.77 7.70 -1.25
CA ALA A 176 3.38 8.13 -2.51
C ALA A 176 3.88 6.96 -3.35
N GLY A 177 3.96 7.17 -4.65
CA GLY A 177 4.59 6.24 -5.59
C GLY A 177 5.12 6.98 -6.81
N LEU A 178 6.38 6.69 -7.15
CA LEU A 178 7.08 7.21 -8.32
C LEU A 178 7.36 6.07 -9.29
N LEU A 179 6.76 6.14 -10.48
CA LEU A 179 7.10 5.21 -11.55
C LEU A 179 8.51 5.51 -12.05
N ARG A 180 9.36 4.49 -12.15
CA ARG A 180 10.74 4.63 -12.64
C ARG A 180 11.01 3.59 -13.71
N SER A 181 11.95 3.88 -14.58
CA SER A 181 12.45 2.91 -15.56
C SER A 181 13.03 1.68 -14.87
N GLY A 182 12.98 0.51 -15.54
CA GLY A 182 13.49 -0.75 -14.98
C GLY A 182 14.97 -0.71 -14.62
N ASN A 183 15.77 0.13 -15.29
CA ASN A 183 17.19 0.34 -15.02
C ASN A 183 17.47 1.49 -14.02
N ALA A 184 16.44 2.06 -13.38
CA ALA A 184 16.63 3.07 -12.34
C ALA A 184 17.47 2.51 -11.18
N GLY A 185 18.45 3.31 -10.72
CA GLY A 185 19.30 2.93 -9.59
C GLY A 185 18.50 2.73 -8.32
N ALA A 186 18.90 1.73 -7.53
CA ALA A 186 18.25 1.50 -6.24
C ALA A 186 18.48 2.68 -5.28
N ASN A 187 19.71 3.24 -5.27
CA ASN A 187 20.15 4.27 -4.32
C ASN A 187 20.07 5.70 -4.89
N THR A 188 19.11 5.98 -5.76
CA THR A 188 18.94 7.32 -6.32
C THR A 188 18.35 8.25 -5.27
N ALA A 189 19.16 9.07 -4.62
CA ALA A 189 18.74 9.97 -3.53
C ALA A 189 17.62 10.91 -3.96
N SER A 190 17.69 11.50 -5.17
CA SER A 190 16.65 12.39 -5.70
C SER A 190 15.28 11.74 -5.76
N ASP A 191 15.20 10.46 -6.14
CA ASP A 191 13.94 9.74 -6.21
C ASP A 191 13.35 9.50 -4.81
N HIS A 192 14.20 9.15 -3.84
CA HIS A 192 13.78 8.99 -2.44
C HIS A 192 13.28 10.31 -1.85
N ILE A 193 13.97 11.43 -2.13
CA ILE A 193 13.57 12.77 -1.69
C ILE A 193 12.24 13.17 -2.35
N GLU A 194 12.04 12.89 -3.65
CA GLU A 194 10.79 13.18 -4.35
C GLU A 194 9.62 12.40 -3.74
N VAL A 195 9.80 11.09 -3.50
CA VAL A 195 8.77 10.24 -2.90
C VAL A 195 8.48 10.65 -1.45
N LEU A 196 9.52 11.00 -0.68
CA LEU A 196 9.36 11.52 0.68
C LEU A 196 8.56 12.84 0.68
N ALA A 197 8.91 13.78 -0.19
CA ALA A 197 8.23 15.06 -0.29
C ALA A 197 6.74 14.88 -0.64
N GLU A 198 6.41 13.98 -1.58
CA GLU A 198 5.02 13.65 -1.89
C GLU A 198 4.33 12.97 -0.70
N ALA A 199 4.99 12.02 -0.03
CA ALA A 199 4.43 11.33 1.13
C ALA A 199 4.09 12.32 2.26
N LEU A 200 4.96 13.29 2.54
CA LEU A 200 4.71 14.34 3.53
C LEU A 200 3.53 15.24 3.12
N ARG A 201 3.43 15.60 1.83
CA ARG A 201 2.27 16.34 1.32
C ARG A 201 0.97 15.57 1.48
N GLN A 202 1.01 14.24 1.39
CA GLN A 202 -0.16 13.38 1.57
C GLN A 202 -0.61 13.25 3.03
N LEU A 203 0.24 13.57 4.01
CA LEU A 203 -0.15 13.53 5.42
C LEU A 203 -1.14 14.66 5.75
N PRO A 204 -2.19 14.39 6.54
CA PRO A 204 -3.05 15.42 7.09
C PRO A 204 -2.29 16.38 8.02
N GLU A 205 -2.77 17.61 8.13
CA GLU A 205 -2.16 18.64 9.01
C GLU A 205 -1.98 18.15 10.46
N SER A 206 -2.89 17.32 10.95
CA SER A 206 -2.79 16.73 12.29
C SER A 206 -1.57 15.83 12.49
N ALA A 207 -0.95 15.33 11.42
CA ALA A 207 0.27 14.54 11.48
C ALA A 207 1.52 15.40 11.76
N HIS A 208 1.52 16.67 11.39
CA HIS A 208 2.68 17.54 11.51
C HIS A 208 3.10 17.82 12.97
N ALA A 209 2.20 17.59 13.92
CA ALA A 209 2.51 17.70 15.36
C ALA A 209 3.08 16.38 15.94
N MET A 210 3.18 15.33 15.16
CA MET A 210 3.66 14.01 15.60
C MET A 210 5.10 13.80 15.15
N PRO A 211 5.95 13.13 15.98
CA PRO A 211 7.26 12.71 15.51
C PRO A 211 7.14 11.78 14.31
N ILE A 212 7.98 11.99 13.30
CA ILE A 212 8.03 11.18 12.10
C ILE A 212 9.33 10.37 12.10
N LEU A 213 9.21 9.06 11.82
CA LEU A 213 10.32 8.17 11.56
C LEU A 213 10.24 7.69 10.10
N ALA A 214 11.32 7.85 9.33
CA ALA A 214 11.46 7.24 8.01
C ALA A 214 12.32 5.98 8.10
N ARG A 215 11.88 4.91 7.45
CA ARG A 215 12.64 3.65 7.33
C ARG A 215 12.81 3.28 5.87
N SER A 216 13.94 2.67 5.57
CA SER A 216 14.22 2.03 4.27
C SER A 216 15.21 0.88 4.45
N ASP A 217 15.33 0.04 3.43
CA ASP A 217 16.44 -0.87 3.29
C ASP A 217 17.75 -0.13 2.96
N SER A 218 18.82 -0.86 2.61
CA SER A 218 20.12 -0.24 2.27
C SER A 218 20.08 0.61 1.00
N ALA A 219 19.04 0.52 0.18
CA ALA A 219 18.88 1.39 -0.98
C ALA A 219 18.67 2.87 -0.59
N GLY A 220 18.07 3.14 0.57
CA GLY A 220 17.96 4.49 1.13
C GLY A 220 19.22 4.99 1.86
N ALA A 221 20.28 4.19 1.97
CA ALA A 221 21.53 4.59 2.62
C ALA A 221 22.39 5.51 1.72
N SER A 222 21.87 6.68 1.43
CA SER A 222 22.62 7.74 0.73
C SER A 222 22.71 8.98 1.61
N HIS A 223 23.87 9.66 1.57
CA HIS A 223 24.09 10.87 2.37
C HIS A 223 23.02 11.91 2.09
N ASP A 224 22.78 12.23 0.81
CA ASP A 224 21.81 13.26 0.41
C ASP A 224 20.39 12.98 0.94
N PHE A 225 19.96 11.70 0.94
CA PHE A 225 18.63 11.37 1.45
C PHE A 225 18.56 11.47 2.98
N VAL A 226 19.59 10.99 3.68
CA VAL A 226 19.61 11.05 5.15
C VAL A 226 19.78 12.49 5.63
N ASP A 227 20.57 13.32 4.92
CA ASP A 227 20.69 14.76 5.19
C ASP A 227 19.34 15.48 4.99
N ALA A 228 18.62 15.17 3.91
CA ALA A 228 17.28 15.70 3.67
C ALA A 228 16.28 15.32 4.78
N LEU A 229 16.34 14.09 5.31
CA LEU A 229 15.54 13.69 6.47
C LEU A 229 15.85 14.54 7.70
N ARG A 230 17.14 14.79 7.96
CA ARG A 230 17.60 15.62 9.09
C ARG A 230 17.19 17.09 8.96
N GLU A 231 17.29 17.65 7.76
CA GLU A 231 16.85 19.03 7.47
C GLU A 231 15.34 19.22 7.72
N LEU A 232 14.55 18.15 7.50
CA LEU A 232 13.11 18.12 7.74
C LEU A 232 12.73 17.70 9.18
N GLU A 233 13.72 17.54 10.07
CA GLU A 233 13.55 17.08 11.45
C GLU A 233 12.86 15.70 11.55
N ILE A 234 13.03 14.85 10.53
CA ILE A 234 12.53 13.48 10.47
C ILE A 234 13.59 12.53 10.98
N ARG A 235 13.23 11.68 11.95
CA ARG A 235 14.09 10.60 12.41
C ARG A 235 14.25 9.55 11.33
N PHE A 236 15.40 8.90 11.29
CA PHE A 236 15.66 7.87 10.30
C PHE A 236 16.08 6.52 10.90
N SER A 237 15.86 5.46 10.16
CA SER A 237 16.35 4.11 10.42
C SER A 237 16.54 3.40 9.08
N VAL A 238 17.75 3.41 8.56
CA VAL A 238 18.09 3.02 7.19
C VAL A 238 19.02 1.83 7.20
N GLY A 239 18.70 0.78 6.45
CA GLY A 239 19.57 -0.39 6.29
C GLY A 239 20.95 0.02 5.81
N PHE A 240 21.98 -0.69 6.24
CA PHE A 240 23.36 -0.34 5.95
C PHE A 240 24.13 -1.56 5.44
N ASP A 241 24.87 -1.37 4.37
CA ASP A 241 25.58 -2.47 3.72
C ASP A 241 26.75 -3.01 4.56
N LEU A 242 26.97 -4.31 4.52
CA LEU A 242 28.08 -4.98 5.19
C LEU A 242 29.40 -4.75 4.43
N THR A 243 29.88 -3.52 4.45
CA THR A 243 31.20 -3.16 3.91
C THR A 243 32.33 -3.71 4.75
N GLU A 244 33.58 -3.68 4.28
CA GLU A 244 34.71 -4.19 5.06
C GLU A 244 34.94 -3.44 6.39
N PRO A 245 34.80 -2.10 6.48
CA PRO A 245 34.84 -1.39 7.78
C PRO A 245 33.76 -1.87 8.75
N VAL A 246 32.52 -2.06 8.26
CA VAL A 246 31.40 -2.59 9.07
C VAL A 246 31.71 -4.00 9.57
N ARG A 247 32.25 -4.84 8.70
CA ARG A 247 32.66 -6.20 9.08
C ARG A 247 33.73 -6.20 10.15
N GLN A 248 34.75 -5.36 10.04
CA GLN A 248 35.81 -5.23 11.05
C GLN A 248 35.25 -4.75 12.39
N ALA A 249 34.34 -3.79 12.40
CA ALA A 249 33.65 -3.33 13.61
C ALA A 249 32.85 -4.47 14.27
N ILE A 250 32.14 -5.29 13.49
CA ILE A 250 31.39 -6.43 13.97
C ILE A 250 32.36 -7.47 14.64
N LEU A 251 33.49 -7.77 14.00
CA LEU A 251 34.48 -8.74 14.50
C LEU A 251 35.21 -8.24 15.76
N ALA A 252 35.36 -6.93 15.90
CA ALA A 252 35.97 -6.31 17.09
C ALA A 252 34.98 -6.21 18.26
N THR A 253 33.68 -6.33 18.05
CA THR A 253 32.65 -6.22 19.08
C THR A 253 32.71 -7.39 20.06
N PRO A 254 32.96 -7.15 21.37
CA PRO A 254 33.06 -8.22 22.37
C PRO A 254 31.72 -8.91 22.60
N GLU A 255 31.73 -10.18 22.99
CA GLU A 255 30.50 -10.96 23.22
C GLU A 255 29.60 -10.32 24.29
N SER A 256 30.15 -9.62 25.27
CA SER A 256 29.43 -8.93 26.34
C SER A 256 28.61 -7.70 25.85
N ALA A 257 28.88 -7.20 24.65
CA ALA A 257 28.15 -6.07 24.08
C ALA A 257 26.82 -6.50 23.38
N TRP A 258 26.66 -7.83 23.17
CA TRP A 258 25.46 -8.34 22.52
C TRP A 258 24.34 -8.56 23.52
N VAL A 259 23.24 -7.85 23.36
CA VAL A 259 21.99 -8.06 24.11
C VAL A 259 21.03 -8.95 23.32
N PRO A 260 20.14 -9.73 23.96
CA PRO A 260 19.15 -10.53 23.25
C PRO A 260 18.26 -9.67 22.34
N ALA A 261 18.03 -10.11 21.11
CA ALA A 261 17.03 -9.52 20.24
C ALA A 261 15.62 -9.88 20.70
N ILE A 262 14.61 -9.07 20.34
CA ILE A 262 13.20 -9.33 20.67
C ILE A 262 12.34 -9.56 19.41
N LYS A 263 11.23 -10.28 19.58
CA LYS A 263 10.16 -10.41 18.60
C LYS A 263 9.27 -9.15 18.61
N GLN A 264 8.34 -9.06 17.66
CA GLN A 264 7.36 -7.96 17.59
C GLN A 264 6.40 -7.92 18.80
N ASP A 265 6.23 -9.03 19.51
CA ASP A 265 5.44 -9.14 20.74
C ASP A 265 6.24 -8.85 22.02
N GLY A 266 7.50 -8.46 21.89
CA GLY A 266 8.41 -8.15 22.99
C GLY A 266 9.10 -9.38 23.63
N GLN A 267 8.78 -10.61 23.20
CA GLN A 267 9.46 -11.82 23.69
C GLN A 267 10.86 -11.93 23.09
N GLU A 268 11.77 -12.57 23.81
CA GLU A 268 13.12 -12.84 23.33
C GLU A 268 13.09 -13.66 22.02
N ARG A 269 13.96 -13.27 21.08
CA ARG A 269 14.19 -13.98 19.82
C ARG A 269 15.39 -14.89 19.98
N GLU A 270 15.12 -16.18 20.15
CA GLU A 270 16.14 -17.20 20.36
C GLU A 270 17.18 -17.22 19.22
N GLY A 271 18.45 -17.28 19.57
CA GLY A 271 19.56 -17.34 18.63
C GLY A 271 19.85 -16.00 17.92
N ALA A 272 19.28 -14.89 18.39
CA ALA A 272 19.53 -13.58 17.85
C ALA A 272 20.01 -12.60 18.93
N GLY A 273 20.94 -11.72 18.57
CA GLY A 273 21.46 -10.67 19.44
C GLY A 273 21.61 -9.34 18.70
N VAL A 274 21.62 -8.26 19.45
CA VAL A 274 21.77 -6.88 18.94
C VAL A 274 22.91 -6.19 19.68
N CYS A 275 23.71 -5.41 18.96
CA CYS A 275 24.72 -4.53 19.56
C CYS A 275 24.79 -3.20 18.81
N GLU A 276 25.42 -2.21 19.41
CA GLU A 276 25.84 -0.99 18.76
C GLU A 276 27.31 -1.09 18.34
N LEU A 277 27.61 -0.73 17.10
CA LEU A 277 28.98 -0.73 16.55
C LEU A 277 29.65 0.62 16.87
N VAL A 278 30.09 0.80 18.10
CA VAL A 278 30.63 2.07 18.61
C VAL A 278 31.95 2.49 17.96
N ASP A 279 32.72 1.54 17.43
CA ASP A 279 34.01 1.77 16.78
C ASP A 279 33.88 2.00 15.27
N LEU A 280 32.66 2.00 14.73
CA LEU A 280 32.44 2.28 13.31
C LEU A 280 32.50 3.81 13.10
N ASP A 281 33.36 4.22 12.16
CA ASP A 281 33.43 5.62 11.74
C ASP A 281 32.15 6.02 10.98
N LEU A 282 31.43 6.98 11.53
CA LEU A 282 30.22 7.57 10.99
C LEU A 282 30.35 9.09 10.79
N GLU A 283 31.60 9.65 10.74
CA GLU A 283 31.83 11.11 10.59
C GLU A 283 31.17 11.70 9.32
N CYS A 284 31.03 10.89 8.25
CA CYS A 284 30.36 11.30 7.02
C CYS A 284 28.82 11.30 7.14
N TRP A 285 28.25 10.78 8.24
CA TRP A 285 26.82 10.75 8.48
C TRP A 285 26.38 11.89 9.41
N PRO A 286 25.10 12.26 9.46
CA PRO A 286 24.63 13.31 10.35
C PRO A 286 25.02 13.07 11.80
N SER A 287 25.39 14.15 12.50
CA SER A 287 25.79 14.08 13.92
C SER A 287 24.73 13.38 14.77
N GLY A 288 25.18 12.44 15.61
CA GLY A 288 24.32 11.58 16.42
C GLY A 288 23.82 10.32 15.71
N ALA A 289 24.30 10.04 14.48
CA ALA A 289 24.06 8.78 13.83
C ALA A 289 24.72 7.63 14.61
N ARG A 290 24.03 6.50 14.71
CA ARG A 290 24.43 5.26 15.40
C ARG A 290 24.31 4.10 14.45
N ALA A 291 25.21 3.15 14.51
CA ALA A 291 25.14 1.90 13.76
C ALA A 291 24.72 0.76 14.68
N ILE A 292 23.59 0.17 14.41
CA ILE A 292 23.05 -0.95 15.18
C ILE A 292 23.15 -2.23 14.34
N CYS A 293 23.72 -3.26 14.92
CA CYS A 293 23.94 -4.56 14.28
C CYS A 293 23.08 -5.64 14.95
N ARG A 294 22.35 -6.39 14.13
CA ARG A 294 21.73 -7.64 14.54
C ARG A 294 22.53 -8.82 14.02
N ARG A 295 22.80 -9.79 14.88
CA ARG A 295 23.24 -11.13 14.48
C ARG A 295 22.12 -12.14 14.73
N GLU A 296 21.97 -13.11 13.85
CA GLU A 296 20.97 -14.16 13.98
C GLU A 296 21.48 -15.47 13.39
N ARG A 297 21.21 -16.59 14.06
CA ARG A 297 21.49 -17.91 13.49
C ARG A 297 20.55 -18.14 12.30
N PRO A 298 21.08 -18.43 11.10
CA PRO A 298 20.26 -18.75 9.94
C PRO A 298 19.31 -19.92 10.26
N HIS A 299 18.12 -19.88 9.69
CA HIS A 299 17.16 -20.97 9.81
C HIS A 299 17.78 -22.30 9.33
N PRO A 300 17.52 -23.46 9.97
CA PRO A 300 17.96 -24.76 9.50
C PRO A 300 17.61 -24.96 8.02
N GLY A 301 18.61 -25.24 7.19
CA GLY A 301 18.46 -25.34 5.73
C GLY A 301 18.64 -24.03 4.93
N ALA A 302 18.90 -22.91 5.59
CA ALA A 302 19.25 -21.66 4.89
C ALA A 302 20.61 -21.81 4.21
N GLN A 303 20.71 -21.32 2.97
CA GLN A 303 21.99 -21.26 2.27
C GLN A 303 22.89 -20.21 2.94
N LEU A 304 24.10 -20.62 3.35
CA LEU A 304 25.10 -19.71 3.91
C LEU A 304 25.56 -18.72 2.83
N SER A 305 25.71 -17.47 3.21
CA SER A 305 26.26 -16.41 2.36
C SER A 305 27.71 -16.11 2.76
N PHE A 306 28.48 -15.45 1.89
CA PHE A 306 29.85 -15.02 2.18
C PHE A 306 29.95 -14.02 3.35
N THR A 307 28.81 -13.40 3.70
CA THR A 307 28.71 -12.47 4.82
C THR A 307 28.39 -13.16 6.16
N ASP A 308 28.09 -14.47 6.15
CA ASP A 308 27.86 -15.24 7.38
C ASP A 308 29.18 -15.54 8.07
N HIS A 309 29.27 -15.27 9.38
CA HIS A 309 30.49 -15.52 10.17
C HIS A 309 30.15 -16.24 11.50
N ASN A 310 30.92 -17.23 11.88
CA ASN A 310 30.73 -18.02 13.11
C ASN A 310 29.30 -18.57 13.28
N GLY A 311 28.65 -18.93 12.20
CA GLY A 311 27.27 -19.44 12.20
C GLY A 311 26.20 -18.40 12.40
N TYR A 312 26.50 -17.10 12.28
CA TYR A 312 25.56 -15.99 12.33
C TYR A 312 25.51 -15.24 11.01
N ARG A 313 24.32 -14.78 10.68
CA ARG A 313 24.04 -13.77 9.67
C ARG A 313 23.92 -12.42 10.33
N PHE A 314 24.47 -11.38 9.71
CA PHE A 314 24.46 -10.02 10.24
C PHE A 314 23.59 -9.11 9.37
N GLN A 315 22.92 -8.15 10.02
CA GLN A 315 22.26 -7.03 9.37
C GLN A 315 22.56 -5.77 10.18
N VAL A 316 22.90 -4.70 9.49
CA VAL A 316 23.23 -3.41 10.10
C VAL A 316 22.28 -2.34 9.59
N PHE A 317 21.92 -1.39 10.42
CA PHE A 317 21.23 -0.19 10.03
C PHE A 317 21.81 1.00 10.78
N ILE A 318 21.69 2.17 10.18
CA ILE A 318 22.03 3.44 10.80
C ILE A 318 20.76 4.17 11.23
N THR A 319 20.82 4.88 12.36
CA THR A 319 19.70 5.60 12.95
C THR A 319 20.17 6.77 13.78
N ASP A 320 19.34 7.81 13.91
CA ASP A 320 19.54 8.93 14.83
C ASP A 320 18.61 8.86 16.06
N GLN A 321 17.91 7.74 16.24
CA GLN A 321 17.06 7.51 17.40
C GLN A 321 17.94 7.37 18.66
N THR A 322 17.53 8.05 19.73
CA THR A 322 18.32 8.15 20.97
C THR A 322 17.98 7.11 22.03
N ASP A 323 17.02 6.21 21.77
CA ASP A 323 16.63 5.15 22.69
C ASP A 323 17.85 4.31 23.10
N SER A 324 17.97 3.99 24.38
CA SER A 324 19.03 3.12 24.92
C SER A 324 18.72 1.64 24.74
N ASP A 325 17.46 1.27 24.50
CA ASP A 325 17.06 -0.11 24.27
C ASP A 325 17.32 -0.52 22.82
N LEU A 326 18.49 -1.13 22.60
CA LEU A 326 18.93 -1.59 21.27
C LEU A 326 17.99 -2.64 20.67
N ALA A 327 17.42 -3.51 21.51
CA ALA A 327 16.51 -4.56 21.04
C ALA A 327 15.20 -3.96 20.48
N SER A 328 14.68 -2.92 21.12
CA SER A 328 13.50 -2.18 20.63
C SER A 328 13.80 -1.39 19.35
N LEU A 329 14.98 -0.77 19.24
CA LEU A 329 15.41 -0.10 18.01
C LEU A 329 15.49 -1.07 16.83
N GLU A 330 16.10 -2.24 17.04
CA GLU A 330 16.20 -3.29 16.03
C GLU A 330 14.83 -3.83 15.63
N ALA A 331 13.98 -4.15 16.59
CA ALA A 331 12.62 -4.64 16.31
C ALA A 331 11.80 -3.62 15.52
N ARG A 332 11.95 -2.31 15.81
CA ARG A 332 11.33 -1.22 15.07
C ARG A 332 11.88 -1.11 13.66
N HIS A 333 13.21 -1.21 13.46
CA HIS A 333 13.81 -1.23 12.13
C HIS A 333 13.36 -2.45 11.33
N ARG A 334 13.42 -3.65 11.90
CA ARG A 334 13.03 -4.91 11.25
C ARG A 334 11.55 -4.92 10.84
N ALA A 335 10.71 -4.17 11.52
CA ALA A 335 9.30 -4.01 11.13
C ALA A 335 9.13 -3.37 9.74
N HIS A 336 10.17 -2.74 9.18
CA HIS A 336 10.20 -2.28 7.79
C HIS A 336 9.82 -3.40 6.80
N ALA A 337 10.15 -4.66 7.06
CA ALA A 337 9.78 -5.78 6.20
C ALA A 337 8.26 -5.88 5.90
N ARG A 338 7.41 -5.20 6.67
CA ARG A 338 5.97 -5.12 6.36
C ARG A 338 5.65 -4.37 5.07
N VAL A 339 6.58 -3.53 4.58
CA VAL A 339 6.40 -2.81 3.31
C VAL A 339 6.32 -3.79 2.14
N GLU A 340 7.05 -4.91 2.17
CA GLU A 340 6.98 -5.96 1.16
C GLU A 340 5.56 -6.54 1.05
N ASP A 341 4.86 -6.72 2.19
CA ASP A 341 3.46 -7.14 2.22
C ASP A 341 2.53 -6.06 1.63
N ARG A 342 2.83 -4.76 1.83
CA ARG A 342 2.07 -3.66 1.24
C ARG A 342 2.23 -3.62 -0.28
N ILE A 343 3.46 -3.81 -0.77
CA ILE A 343 3.76 -3.89 -2.20
C ILE A 343 3.10 -5.14 -2.81
N ARG A 344 3.16 -6.28 -2.14
CA ARG A 344 2.45 -7.50 -2.57
C ARG A 344 0.94 -7.27 -2.65
N CYS A 345 0.34 -6.55 -1.71
CA CYS A 345 -1.05 -6.14 -1.77
C CYS A 345 -1.33 -5.17 -2.93
N ALA A 346 -0.35 -4.29 -3.29
CA ALA A 346 -0.45 -3.43 -4.47
C ALA A 346 -0.45 -4.24 -5.77
N ASN A 347 0.42 -5.26 -5.87
CA ASN A 347 0.43 -6.17 -7.01
C ASN A 347 -0.94 -6.83 -7.18
N ASP A 348 -1.52 -7.31 -6.09
CA ASP A 348 -2.88 -7.86 -6.07
C ASP A 348 -3.98 -6.81 -6.38
N THR A 349 -3.63 -5.53 -6.47
CA THR A 349 -4.57 -4.41 -6.67
C THR A 349 -4.23 -3.62 -7.95
N GLY A 350 -3.65 -4.29 -8.94
CA GLY A 350 -3.43 -3.76 -10.28
C GLY A 350 -2.04 -3.17 -10.54
N LEU A 351 -1.09 -3.21 -9.57
CA LEU A 351 0.29 -2.77 -9.78
C LEU A 351 1.06 -3.71 -10.73
N GLU A 352 0.80 -5.03 -10.64
CA GLU A 352 1.48 -6.03 -11.45
C GLU A 352 1.28 -5.82 -12.95
N ASN A 353 0.18 -5.17 -13.34
CA ASN A 353 -0.12 -4.81 -14.71
C ASN A 353 -0.15 -3.28 -14.87
N LEU A 354 0.85 -2.71 -15.54
CA LEU A 354 0.87 -1.32 -16.01
C LEU A 354 0.35 -1.31 -17.46
N PRO A 355 -0.96 -1.04 -17.71
CA PRO A 355 -1.62 -1.45 -18.95
C PRO A 355 -1.33 -0.56 -20.17
N PHE A 356 -0.74 0.62 -19.98
CA PHE A 356 -0.55 1.58 -21.04
C PHE A 356 0.81 1.44 -21.72
N ARG A 357 0.91 1.92 -22.97
CA ARG A 357 2.19 2.08 -23.65
C ARG A 357 2.93 3.33 -23.16
N ASP A 358 2.18 4.39 -22.93
CA ASP A 358 2.66 5.70 -22.49
C ASP A 358 3.08 5.69 -21.02
N PHE A 359 4.22 6.28 -20.70
CA PHE A 359 4.78 6.32 -19.34
C PHE A 359 3.94 7.17 -18.41
N ALA A 360 3.46 8.33 -18.85
CA ALA A 360 2.66 9.22 -18.03
C ALA A 360 1.30 8.59 -17.69
N ALA A 361 0.68 7.86 -18.63
CA ALA A 361 -0.55 7.11 -18.37
C ALA A 361 -0.33 5.97 -17.35
N ASN A 362 0.82 5.31 -17.36
CA ASN A 362 1.18 4.32 -16.35
C ASN A 362 1.48 4.97 -14.98
N GLN A 363 2.04 6.18 -14.93
CA GLN A 363 2.16 6.94 -13.67
C GLN A 363 0.77 7.30 -13.11
N VAL A 364 -0.19 7.68 -13.95
CA VAL A 364 -1.59 7.88 -13.52
C VAL A 364 -2.19 6.57 -12.99
N TRP A 365 -1.95 5.45 -13.68
CA TRP A 365 -2.44 4.16 -13.22
C TRP A 365 -1.86 3.79 -11.85
N LEU A 366 -0.57 4.02 -11.64
CA LEU A 366 0.07 3.85 -10.34
C LEU A 366 -0.64 4.66 -9.26
N GLU A 367 -0.98 5.92 -9.53
CA GLU A 367 -1.72 6.77 -8.59
C GLU A 367 -3.11 6.21 -8.27
N LEU A 368 -3.81 5.60 -9.25
CA LEU A 368 -5.09 4.93 -9.02
C LEU A 368 -4.93 3.65 -8.19
N VAL A 369 -3.85 2.90 -8.37
CA VAL A 369 -3.52 1.73 -7.53
C VAL A 369 -3.32 2.14 -6.08
N LEU A 370 -2.55 3.21 -5.82
CA LEU A 370 -2.34 3.74 -4.47
C LEU A 370 -3.67 4.20 -3.84
N ALA A 371 -4.52 4.87 -4.62
CA ALA A 371 -5.85 5.28 -4.16
C ALA A 371 -6.76 4.08 -3.85
N ALA A 372 -6.65 2.99 -4.59
CA ALA A 372 -7.39 1.76 -4.35
C ALA A 372 -6.95 1.08 -3.05
N GLN A 373 -5.64 1.07 -2.76
CA GLN A 373 -5.13 0.58 -1.49
C GLN A 373 -5.62 1.44 -0.32
N ASP A 374 -5.54 2.78 -0.44
CA ASP A 374 -6.07 3.70 0.57
C ASP A 374 -7.57 3.45 0.83
N LEU A 375 -8.36 3.27 -0.23
CA LEU A 375 -9.79 3.01 -0.09
C LEU A 375 -10.08 1.70 0.66
N LEU A 376 -9.32 0.63 0.38
CA LEU A 376 -9.41 -0.63 1.12
C LEU A 376 -9.04 -0.45 2.60
N VAL A 377 -7.95 0.26 2.89
CA VAL A 377 -7.51 0.56 4.26
C VAL A 377 -8.57 1.37 5.01
N PHE A 378 -9.12 2.43 4.41
CA PHE A 378 -10.17 3.23 5.04
C PHE A 378 -11.45 2.42 5.27
N TYR A 379 -11.82 1.55 4.32
CA TYR A 379 -12.95 0.65 4.50
C TYR A 379 -12.73 -0.31 5.68
N GLN A 380 -11.54 -0.86 5.79
CA GLN A 380 -11.18 -1.75 6.90
C GLN A 380 -11.21 -1.02 8.25
N ARG A 381 -10.63 0.17 8.33
CA ARG A 381 -10.52 0.91 9.59
C ARG A 381 -11.83 1.51 10.06
N LEU A 382 -12.65 2.01 9.14
CA LEU A 382 -13.89 2.72 9.43
C LEU A 382 -15.12 1.79 9.48
N CYS A 383 -15.12 0.72 8.68
CA CYS A 383 -16.31 -0.09 8.47
C CYS A 383 -16.19 -1.52 9.01
N LEU A 384 -14.98 -2.06 9.23
CA LEU A 384 -14.78 -3.43 9.68
C LEU A 384 -14.32 -3.50 11.14
N GLU A 385 -14.48 -4.67 11.77
CA GLU A 385 -14.09 -4.97 13.14
C GLU A 385 -13.36 -6.31 13.24
N GLY A 386 -12.66 -6.52 14.36
CA GLY A 386 -11.94 -7.77 14.63
C GLY A 386 -10.92 -8.10 13.54
N GLU A 387 -10.80 -9.38 13.22
CA GLU A 387 -9.83 -9.87 12.23
C GLU A 387 -10.03 -9.26 10.83
N ALA A 388 -11.25 -8.85 10.46
CA ALA A 388 -11.55 -8.32 9.15
C ALA A 388 -10.82 -6.99 8.87
N ARG A 389 -10.38 -6.28 9.90
CA ARG A 389 -9.54 -5.09 9.78
C ARG A 389 -8.16 -5.37 9.17
N ASN A 390 -7.68 -6.60 9.26
CA ASN A 390 -6.34 -6.99 8.84
C ASN A 390 -6.35 -8.00 7.66
N TRP A 391 -7.50 -8.19 7.02
CA TRP A 391 -7.56 -9.10 5.88
C TRP A 391 -6.88 -8.48 4.66
N GLU A 392 -6.06 -9.28 3.99
CA GLU A 392 -5.47 -8.92 2.71
C GLU A 392 -6.54 -8.71 1.63
N PRO A 393 -6.23 -7.96 0.55
CA PRO A 393 -7.18 -7.67 -0.52
C PRO A 393 -7.89 -8.90 -1.08
N LYS A 394 -7.16 -10.00 -1.36
CA LYS A 394 -7.75 -11.26 -1.86
C LYS A 394 -8.78 -11.85 -0.89
N LYS A 395 -8.48 -11.78 0.41
CA LYS A 395 -9.38 -12.29 1.45
C LYS A 395 -10.63 -11.41 1.61
N LEU A 396 -10.47 -10.07 1.51
CA LEU A 396 -11.57 -9.12 1.50
C LEU A 396 -12.50 -9.35 0.31
N ARG A 397 -11.95 -9.50 -0.89
CA ARG A 397 -12.69 -9.77 -2.12
C ARG A 397 -13.53 -11.04 -1.97
N TYR A 398 -12.88 -12.14 -1.64
CA TYR A 398 -13.54 -13.44 -1.50
C TYR A 398 -14.65 -13.43 -0.47
N ARG A 399 -14.43 -12.80 0.70
CA ARG A 399 -15.35 -12.89 1.83
C ARG A 399 -16.45 -11.85 1.82
N LEU A 400 -16.14 -10.62 1.38
CA LEU A 400 -17.02 -9.47 1.48
C LEU A 400 -17.38 -8.86 0.14
N LEU A 401 -16.37 -8.47 -0.70
CA LEU A 401 -16.64 -7.67 -1.89
C LEU A 401 -17.44 -8.45 -2.94
N HIS A 402 -17.06 -9.70 -3.23
CA HIS A 402 -17.70 -10.55 -4.22
C HIS A 402 -18.96 -11.28 -3.69
N THR A 403 -19.53 -10.82 -2.57
CA THR A 403 -20.77 -11.40 -2.06
C THR A 403 -21.90 -11.18 -3.04
N VAL A 404 -22.68 -12.25 -3.27
CA VAL A 404 -23.90 -12.20 -4.08
C VAL A 404 -25.02 -11.52 -3.31
N GLY A 405 -25.76 -10.65 -3.99
CA GLY A 405 -26.95 -10.00 -3.47
C GLY A 405 -28.11 -10.03 -4.45
N ARG A 406 -29.27 -9.55 -4.02
CA ARG A 406 -30.45 -9.33 -4.85
C ARG A 406 -30.95 -7.91 -4.71
N MET A 407 -31.08 -7.21 -5.85
CA MET A 407 -31.67 -5.87 -5.87
C MET A 407 -33.20 -5.97 -5.90
N ILE A 408 -33.86 -5.20 -5.03
CA ILE A 408 -35.32 -5.11 -4.99
C ILE A 408 -35.69 -3.62 -5.02
N SER A 409 -36.52 -3.27 -5.97
CA SER A 409 -37.10 -1.93 -6.06
C SER A 409 -38.55 -1.96 -5.61
N THR A 410 -38.88 -1.18 -4.58
CA THR A 410 -40.25 -1.00 -4.07
C THR A 410 -40.56 0.50 -4.01
N GLY A 411 -41.40 0.96 -4.92
CA GLY A 411 -41.73 2.40 -5.03
C GLY A 411 -40.46 3.24 -5.22
N ARG A 412 -40.10 4.04 -4.19
CA ARG A 412 -38.91 4.93 -4.22
C ARG A 412 -37.69 4.33 -3.53
N ARG A 413 -37.71 3.06 -3.11
CA ARG A 413 -36.65 2.44 -2.34
C ARG A 413 -35.98 1.33 -3.12
N HIS A 414 -34.64 1.37 -3.18
CA HIS A 414 -33.80 0.27 -3.63
C HIS A 414 -33.25 -0.46 -2.42
N ILE A 415 -33.43 -1.77 -2.37
CA ILE A 415 -33.00 -2.62 -1.25
C ILE A 415 -32.03 -3.66 -1.79
N LEU A 416 -30.81 -3.66 -1.31
CA LEU A 416 -29.84 -4.70 -1.53
C LEU A 416 -30.04 -5.79 -0.45
N ARG A 417 -30.50 -6.98 -0.84
CA ARG A 417 -30.61 -8.17 0.02
C ARG A 417 -29.40 -9.06 -0.17
N LEU A 418 -28.62 -9.24 0.91
CA LEU A 418 -27.46 -10.12 0.90
C LEU A 418 -27.88 -11.57 1.13
N GLN A 419 -27.07 -12.52 0.66
CA GLN A 419 -27.28 -13.95 0.82
C GLN A 419 -27.20 -14.35 2.29
N ARG A 420 -28.29 -14.91 2.86
CA ARG A 420 -28.40 -15.22 4.29
C ARG A 420 -27.38 -16.25 4.78
N ASN A 421 -27.11 -17.26 3.97
CA ASN A 421 -26.27 -18.41 4.36
C ASN A 421 -24.78 -18.22 4.08
N TRP A 422 -24.36 -17.05 3.60
CA TRP A 422 -22.95 -16.76 3.44
C TRP A 422 -22.31 -16.45 4.82
N PRO A 423 -21.23 -17.14 5.21
CA PRO A 423 -20.67 -17.02 6.57
C PRO A 423 -20.32 -15.61 6.99
N TRP A 424 -19.98 -14.75 6.03
CA TRP A 424 -19.51 -13.38 6.26
C TRP A 424 -20.61 -12.31 6.10
N THR A 425 -21.86 -12.72 5.88
CA THR A 425 -22.99 -11.78 5.67
C THR A 425 -23.17 -10.83 6.86
N ALA A 426 -23.00 -11.31 8.09
CA ALA A 426 -23.12 -10.48 9.29
C ALA A 426 -22.04 -9.38 9.33
N VAL A 427 -20.80 -9.73 8.94
CA VAL A 427 -19.69 -8.78 8.85
C VAL A 427 -19.97 -7.71 7.80
N LEU A 428 -20.40 -8.10 6.60
CA LEU A 428 -20.73 -7.18 5.52
C LEU A 428 -21.92 -6.26 5.89
N LEU A 429 -22.96 -6.81 6.50
CA LEU A 429 -24.10 -6.00 6.96
C LEU A 429 -23.67 -5.00 8.04
N GLY A 430 -22.79 -5.42 8.96
CA GLY A 430 -22.17 -4.54 9.96
C GLY A 430 -21.38 -3.42 9.32
N ALA A 431 -20.60 -3.73 8.28
CA ALA A 431 -19.85 -2.75 7.52
C ALA A 431 -20.75 -1.67 6.89
N PHE A 432 -21.83 -2.05 6.20
CA PHE A 432 -22.79 -1.10 5.65
C PHE A 432 -23.50 -0.25 6.72
N ARG A 433 -23.78 -0.83 7.88
CA ARG A 433 -24.37 -0.08 9.01
C ARG A 433 -23.41 1.00 9.52
N ARG A 434 -22.13 0.65 9.75
CA ARG A 434 -21.11 1.61 10.18
C ARG A 434 -20.85 2.68 9.12
N LEU A 435 -20.75 2.28 7.85
CA LEU A 435 -20.59 3.20 6.75
C LEU A 435 -21.70 4.27 6.71
N ARG A 436 -22.96 3.90 6.95
CA ARG A 436 -24.08 4.85 7.01
C ARG A 436 -24.00 5.82 8.20
N LEU A 437 -23.39 5.38 9.30
CA LEU A 437 -23.22 6.22 10.50
C LEU A 437 -22.07 7.21 10.38
N LEU A 438 -21.15 7.04 9.39
CA LEU A 438 -20.09 8.01 9.15
C LEU A 438 -20.71 9.38 8.79
N PRO A 439 -20.13 10.48 9.31
CA PRO A 439 -20.64 11.83 9.04
C PRO A 439 -20.68 12.13 7.54
N ALA A 440 -21.69 12.87 7.12
CA ALA A 440 -21.75 13.39 5.76
C ALA A 440 -20.73 14.50 5.56
N ILE A 441 -20.29 14.70 4.30
CA ILE A 441 -19.47 15.85 3.96
C ILE A 441 -20.38 17.09 4.01
N THR A 442 -20.06 18.00 4.88
CA THR A 442 -20.62 19.34 4.88
C THR A 442 -19.97 20.21 3.81
#